data_8239588e970404cf5d0fe727cccd0582
#
_entry.id   8239588e970404cf5d0fe727cccd0582
#
_cell.length_a   1.000
_cell.length_b   1.000
_cell.length_c   1.000
_cell.angle_alpha   90.00
_cell.angle_beta   90.00
_cell.angle_gamma   90.00
#
_symmetry.space_group_name_H-M   'P 1'
#
loop_
_entity.id
_entity.type
_entity.pdbx_description
1 polymer ?
#
loop_
_entity_poly.entity_id
_entity_poly.type
_entity_poly.pdbx_seq_one_letter_code
_entity_poly.pdbx_strand_id
1 'polypeptide(L)'
;SIGMTIRNMAGDLIKRKSIVGAVRTGLNTLCSSWGYYQLDPMNTFDWIMDVNEKAGNRVAFYFFADHSADEMGGCYSIQEPRIRELMRRIHARGHEIGLHSNYSAYLDGAQCEREVHKLRQAMEDEEINQTEIGNRQHYLHWRTPETARNLEKAGINYDTTLGYADHPGFRCGTCLPYPMYDIAERKPLR
;
A
#
# COMPACT_ATOMS: atom_id res chain seq x y z
N SER A 1 0.59 -15.31 13.77
CA SER A 1 1.09 -16.36 14.70
C SER A 1 0.05 -16.61 15.79
N ILE A 2 -0.01 -17.82 16.33
CA ILE A 2 -0.94 -18.23 17.40
C ILE A 2 -0.86 -17.28 18.61
N GLY A 3 0.34 -16.83 18.99
CA GLY A 3 0.53 -15.89 20.10
C GLY A 3 -0.17 -14.55 19.89
N MET A 4 -0.17 -14.03 18.66
CA MET A 4 -0.88 -12.79 18.30
C MET A 4 -2.40 -12.98 18.36
N THR A 5 -2.90 -14.14 17.95
CA THR A 5 -4.32 -14.48 18.03
C THR A 5 -4.80 -14.50 19.49
N ILE A 6 -4.07 -15.19 20.37
CA ILE A 6 -4.40 -15.24 21.83
C ILE A 6 -4.42 -13.83 22.41
N ARG A 7 -3.43 -13.01 22.10
CA ARG A 7 -3.37 -11.60 22.56
C ARG A 7 -4.55 -10.77 22.07
N ASN A 8 -4.96 -10.94 20.81
CA ASN A 8 -6.10 -10.21 20.23
C ASN A 8 -7.42 -10.69 20.83
N MET A 9 -7.62 -11.99 21.01
CA MET A 9 -8.80 -12.54 21.69
C MET A 9 -8.91 -12.05 23.14
N ALA A 10 -7.79 -12.04 23.88
CA ALA A 10 -7.76 -11.47 25.23
C ALA A 10 -8.08 -9.97 25.22
N GLY A 11 -7.59 -9.22 24.23
CA GLY A 11 -7.93 -7.82 24.03
C GLY A 11 -9.42 -7.60 23.75
N ASP A 12 -10.02 -8.46 22.95
CA ASP A 12 -11.46 -8.41 22.67
C ASP A 12 -12.31 -8.69 23.93
N LEU A 13 -11.89 -9.66 24.73
CA LEU A 13 -12.60 -10.02 25.98
C LEU A 13 -12.42 -8.95 27.07
N ILE A 14 -11.18 -8.51 27.32
CA ILE A 14 -10.84 -7.67 28.47
C ILE A 14 -11.09 -6.19 28.17
N LYS A 15 -10.59 -5.69 27.03
CA LYS A 15 -10.66 -4.25 26.70
C LYS A 15 -11.96 -3.87 26.02
N ARG A 16 -12.41 -4.67 25.03
CA ARG A 16 -13.62 -4.40 24.25
C ARG A 16 -14.87 -5.04 24.84
N LYS A 17 -14.72 -5.91 25.85
CA LYS A 17 -15.81 -6.67 26.50
C LYS A 17 -16.70 -7.38 25.50
N SER A 18 -16.11 -7.92 24.41
CA SER A 18 -16.80 -8.53 23.28
C SER A 18 -16.45 -10.01 23.16
N ILE A 19 -17.35 -10.86 23.64
CA ILE A 19 -17.26 -12.33 23.41
C ILE A 19 -17.34 -12.64 21.92
N VAL A 20 -18.23 -11.96 21.21
CA VAL A 20 -18.41 -12.12 19.75
C VAL A 20 -17.13 -11.76 19.01
N GLY A 21 -16.45 -10.68 19.42
CA GLY A 21 -15.14 -10.29 18.88
C GLY A 21 -14.10 -11.39 19.07
N ALA A 22 -13.98 -11.92 20.28
CA ALA A 22 -13.02 -12.99 20.59
C ALA A 22 -13.27 -14.26 19.76
N VAL A 23 -14.54 -14.69 19.66
CA VAL A 23 -14.94 -15.85 18.84
C VAL A 23 -14.62 -15.59 17.36
N ARG A 24 -14.94 -14.40 16.83
CA ARG A 24 -14.63 -14.02 15.46
C ARG A 24 -13.12 -14.04 15.19
N THR A 25 -12.31 -13.51 16.11
CA THR A 25 -10.83 -13.54 16.02
C THR A 25 -10.29 -14.97 15.97
N GLY A 26 -10.83 -15.89 16.82
CA GLY A 26 -10.46 -17.30 16.80
C GLY A 26 -10.84 -18.00 15.50
N LEU A 27 -12.08 -17.84 15.06
CA LEU A 27 -12.57 -18.38 13.77
C LEU A 27 -11.78 -17.84 12.59
N ASN A 28 -11.51 -16.52 12.57
CA ASN A 28 -10.69 -15.90 11.51
C ASN A 28 -9.30 -16.56 11.44
N THR A 29 -8.67 -16.81 12.57
CA THR A 29 -7.34 -17.45 12.58
C THR A 29 -7.38 -18.87 12.03
N LEU A 30 -8.39 -19.64 12.39
CA LEU A 30 -8.60 -21.00 11.84
C LEU A 30 -8.86 -20.94 10.34
N CYS A 31 -9.78 -20.11 9.90
CA CYS A 31 -10.12 -19.95 8.48
C CYS A 31 -8.92 -19.48 7.66
N SER A 32 -8.17 -18.49 8.18
CA SER A 32 -6.97 -17.98 7.52
C SER A 32 -5.86 -19.02 7.39
N SER A 33 -5.74 -19.96 8.34
CA SER A 33 -4.78 -21.05 8.24
C SER A 33 -5.10 -22.04 7.10
N TRP A 34 -6.36 -22.04 6.63
CA TRP A 34 -6.83 -22.84 5.49
C TRP A 34 -7.02 -22.01 4.21
N GLY A 35 -6.52 -20.74 4.21
CA GLY A 35 -6.61 -19.86 3.05
C GLY A 35 -7.95 -19.11 2.92
N TYR A 36 -8.84 -19.22 3.91
CA TYR A 36 -10.13 -18.54 3.94
C TYR A 36 -10.03 -17.20 4.69
N TYR A 37 -10.03 -16.09 3.97
CA TYR A 37 -9.86 -14.72 4.52
C TYR A 37 -11.14 -13.89 4.59
N GLN A 38 -12.29 -14.49 4.27
CA GLN A 38 -13.59 -13.77 4.24
C GLN A 38 -14.06 -13.29 5.62
N LEU A 39 -13.58 -13.92 6.70
CA LEU A 39 -13.90 -13.53 8.07
C LEU A 39 -12.88 -12.52 8.63
N ASP A 40 -11.85 -12.18 7.88
CA ASP A 40 -10.85 -11.19 8.30
C ASP A 40 -11.47 -9.79 8.30
N PRO A 41 -11.56 -9.11 9.47
CA PRO A 41 -12.11 -7.77 9.55
C PRO A 41 -11.27 -6.72 8.80
N MET A 42 -10.02 -7.04 8.47
CA MET A 42 -9.14 -6.18 7.68
C MET A 42 -9.28 -6.41 6.17
N ASN A 43 -9.98 -7.47 5.73
CA ASN A 43 -10.27 -7.70 4.33
C ASN A 43 -11.44 -6.82 3.88
N THR A 44 -11.16 -5.54 3.71
CA THR A 44 -12.15 -4.50 3.37
C THR A 44 -12.01 -4.00 1.93
N PHE A 45 -11.21 -4.66 1.10
CA PHE A 45 -10.89 -4.20 -0.26
C PHE A 45 -12.15 -4.04 -1.12
N ASP A 46 -13.03 -5.04 -1.14
CA ASP A 46 -14.27 -4.96 -1.93
C ASP A 46 -15.18 -3.86 -1.44
N TRP A 47 -15.32 -3.70 -0.11
CA TRP A 47 -16.12 -2.62 0.46
C TRP A 47 -15.57 -1.24 0.09
N ILE A 48 -14.24 -1.05 0.11
CA ILE A 48 -13.60 0.21 -0.30
C ILE A 48 -13.90 0.50 -1.78
N MET A 49 -13.76 -0.51 -2.64
CA MET A 49 -14.08 -0.37 -4.06
C MET A 49 -15.56 -0.04 -4.27
N ASP A 50 -16.49 -0.77 -3.63
CA ASP A 50 -17.93 -0.56 -3.74
C ASP A 50 -18.36 0.86 -3.36
N VAL A 51 -17.81 1.39 -2.25
CA VAL A 51 -18.14 2.75 -1.78
C VAL A 51 -17.65 3.80 -2.77
N ASN A 52 -16.45 3.63 -3.29
CA ASN A 52 -15.87 4.60 -4.22
C ASN A 52 -16.51 4.54 -5.60
N GLU A 53 -16.81 3.35 -6.11
CA GLU A 53 -17.53 3.18 -7.38
C GLU A 53 -18.91 3.83 -7.34
N LYS A 54 -19.66 3.66 -6.24
CA LYS A 54 -20.95 4.34 -6.02
C LYS A 54 -20.86 5.86 -6.04
N ALA A 55 -19.70 6.38 -5.64
CA ALA A 55 -19.41 7.82 -5.67
C ALA A 55 -18.79 8.30 -6.99
N GLY A 56 -18.58 7.39 -7.95
CA GLY A 56 -17.90 7.68 -9.23
C GLY A 56 -16.39 7.89 -9.10
N ASN A 57 -15.80 7.43 -8.01
CA ASN A 57 -14.37 7.58 -7.75
C ASN A 57 -13.58 6.34 -8.16
N ARG A 58 -12.33 6.57 -8.56
CA ARG A 58 -11.29 5.57 -8.72
C ARG A 58 -10.35 5.60 -7.51
N VAL A 59 -9.90 4.44 -7.05
CA VAL A 59 -9.01 4.32 -5.87
C VAL A 59 -7.69 3.70 -6.30
N ALA A 60 -6.57 4.19 -5.76
CA ALA A 60 -5.27 3.55 -5.87
C ALA A 60 -4.98 2.71 -4.62
N PHE A 61 -4.63 1.45 -4.83
CA PHE A 61 -4.18 0.52 -3.78
C PHE A 61 -2.67 0.34 -3.89
N TYR A 62 -1.96 0.68 -2.83
CA TYR A 62 -0.50 0.66 -2.79
C TYR A 62 0.02 -0.61 -2.15
N PHE A 63 0.91 -1.32 -2.86
CA PHE A 63 1.47 -2.61 -2.44
C PHE A 63 2.95 -2.49 -2.14
N PHE A 64 3.40 -3.15 -1.06
CA PHE A 64 4.81 -3.46 -0.90
C PHE A 64 5.22 -4.51 -1.95
N ALA A 65 6.22 -4.20 -2.75
CA ALA A 65 6.69 -5.09 -3.81
C ALA A 65 7.95 -5.86 -3.42
N ASP A 66 8.68 -5.36 -2.44
CA ASP A 66 9.90 -5.98 -1.92
C ASP A 66 9.95 -5.92 -0.39
N HIS A 67 10.89 -6.64 0.20
CA HIS A 67 11.22 -6.53 1.61
C HIS A 67 12.51 -5.73 1.74
N SER A 68 12.51 -4.67 2.56
CA SER A 68 13.73 -4.04 3.02
C SER A 68 14.40 -4.91 4.08
N ALA A 69 15.71 -4.76 4.24
CA ALA A 69 16.47 -5.47 5.27
C ALA A 69 16.07 -5.08 6.70
N ASP A 70 15.31 -4.01 6.86
CA ASP A 70 14.74 -3.56 8.11
C ASP A 70 13.36 -4.20 8.34
N GLU A 71 13.06 -4.56 9.58
CA GLU A 71 11.81 -5.22 10.00
C GLU A 71 10.55 -4.34 9.82
N MET A 72 10.68 -3.15 9.26
CA MET A 72 9.62 -2.14 9.13
C MET A 72 8.81 -2.29 7.83
N GLY A 73 9.12 -3.28 7.00
CA GLY A 73 8.43 -3.55 5.73
C GLY A 73 7.15 -4.36 5.89
N GLY A 74 6.45 -4.58 4.78
CA GLY A 74 5.26 -5.43 4.72
C GLY A 74 5.57 -6.88 5.07
N CYS A 75 4.61 -7.56 5.69
CA CYS A 75 4.79 -8.97 6.13
C CYS A 75 4.29 -10.00 5.11
N TYR A 76 4.02 -9.59 3.87
CA TYR A 76 3.56 -10.47 2.78
C TYR A 76 4.51 -10.36 1.58
N SER A 77 4.51 -11.38 0.74
CA SER A 77 5.19 -11.34 -0.55
C SER A 77 4.21 -10.95 -1.66
N ILE A 78 4.63 -10.06 -2.58
CA ILE A 78 3.84 -9.73 -3.77
C ILE A 78 3.64 -10.97 -4.67
N GLN A 79 4.43 -12.03 -4.48
CA GLN A 79 4.32 -13.30 -5.21
C GLN A 79 3.23 -14.22 -4.64
N GLU A 80 2.66 -13.91 -3.48
CA GLU A 80 1.61 -14.76 -2.91
C GLU A 80 0.37 -14.79 -3.82
N PRO A 81 -0.19 -15.98 -4.13
CA PRO A 81 -1.33 -16.12 -5.05
C PRO A 81 -2.52 -15.24 -4.67
N ARG A 82 -2.79 -15.08 -3.37
CA ARG A 82 -3.87 -14.22 -2.86
C ARG A 82 -3.64 -12.73 -3.14
N ILE A 83 -2.38 -12.28 -3.11
CA ILE A 83 -2.03 -10.88 -3.43
C ILE A 83 -2.19 -10.65 -4.92
N ARG A 84 -1.73 -11.59 -5.74
CA ARG A 84 -1.90 -11.56 -7.20
C ARG A 84 -3.37 -11.56 -7.61
N GLU A 85 -4.21 -12.42 -6.99
CA GLU A 85 -5.66 -12.42 -7.20
C GLU A 85 -6.29 -11.07 -6.83
N LEU A 86 -5.88 -10.49 -5.68
CA LEU A 86 -6.37 -9.16 -5.27
C LEU A 86 -5.99 -8.09 -6.29
N MET A 87 -4.75 -8.09 -6.80
CA MET A 87 -4.30 -7.15 -7.83
C MET A 87 -5.15 -7.27 -9.10
N ARG A 88 -5.39 -8.49 -9.61
CA ARG A 88 -6.28 -8.72 -10.77
C ARG A 88 -7.67 -8.18 -10.52
N ARG A 89 -8.25 -8.45 -9.34
CA ARG A 89 -9.59 -8.00 -8.97
C ARG A 89 -9.69 -6.48 -8.89
N ILE A 90 -8.71 -5.82 -8.30
CA ILE A 90 -8.62 -4.36 -8.24
C ILE A 90 -8.59 -3.77 -9.65
N HIS A 91 -7.72 -4.28 -10.50
CA HIS A 91 -7.58 -3.82 -11.88
C HIS A 91 -8.85 -4.07 -12.72
N ALA A 92 -9.44 -5.26 -12.62
CA ALA A 92 -10.66 -5.63 -13.34
C ALA A 92 -11.85 -4.73 -12.98
N ARG A 93 -11.86 -4.16 -11.78
CA ARG A 93 -12.87 -3.18 -11.32
C ARG A 93 -12.52 -1.74 -11.70
N GLY A 94 -11.45 -1.51 -12.48
CA GLY A 94 -11.04 -0.18 -12.94
C GLY A 94 -10.31 0.66 -11.90
N HIS A 95 -9.91 0.07 -10.79
CA HIS A 95 -9.09 0.70 -9.77
C HIS A 95 -7.61 0.58 -10.10
N GLU A 96 -6.78 1.26 -9.34
CA GLU A 96 -5.37 1.46 -9.64
C GLU A 96 -4.47 0.71 -8.65
N ILE A 97 -3.36 0.19 -9.17
CA ILE A 97 -2.30 -0.47 -8.40
C ILE A 97 -1.12 0.48 -8.34
N GLY A 98 -0.64 0.75 -7.13
CA GLY A 98 0.51 1.61 -6.89
C GLY A 98 1.56 0.93 -6.01
N LEU A 99 2.71 1.58 -5.90
CA LEU A 99 3.81 1.15 -5.06
C LEU A 99 3.69 1.77 -3.66
N HIS A 100 3.71 0.94 -2.63
CA HIS A 100 4.03 1.38 -1.27
C HIS A 100 5.51 1.12 -1.02
N SER A 101 6.34 2.13 -1.24
CA SER A 101 7.79 2.00 -1.09
C SER A 101 8.17 1.68 0.36
N ASN A 102 9.19 0.83 0.53
CA ASN A 102 9.71 0.46 1.84
C ASN A 102 10.36 1.63 2.58
N TYR A 103 10.66 1.42 3.86
CA TYR A 103 11.13 2.43 4.80
C TYR A 103 12.37 3.19 4.31
N SER A 104 13.34 2.52 3.71
CA SER A 104 14.62 3.12 3.26
C SER A 104 14.57 3.70 1.84
N ALA A 105 13.58 3.33 1.04
CA ALA A 105 13.51 3.68 -0.39
C ALA A 105 13.50 5.19 -0.68
N TYR A 106 13.05 6.02 0.27
CA TYR A 106 13.02 7.47 0.10
C TYR A 106 14.41 8.10 -0.10
N LEU A 107 15.49 7.44 0.37
CA LEU A 107 16.89 7.85 0.16
C LEU A 107 17.69 6.87 -0.70
N ASP A 108 17.25 5.61 -0.79
CA ASP A 108 17.92 4.58 -1.57
C ASP A 108 17.22 4.41 -2.94
N GLY A 109 17.75 5.12 -3.94
CA GLY A 109 17.22 5.05 -5.31
C GLY A 109 17.32 3.65 -5.92
N ALA A 110 18.36 2.88 -5.57
CA ALA A 110 18.51 1.50 -6.07
C ALA A 110 17.43 0.58 -5.47
N GLN A 111 17.07 0.78 -4.19
CA GLN A 111 15.94 0.08 -3.57
C GLN A 111 14.63 0.46 -4.27
N CYS A 112 14.39 1.75 -4.49
CA CYS A 112 13.21 2.25 -5.19
C CYS A 112 13.07 1.61 -6.59
N GLU A 113 14.13 1.59 -7.39
CA GLU A 113 14.14 0.97 -8.72
C GLU A 113 13.82 -0.55 -8.65
N ARG A 114 14.40 -1.28 -7.68
CA ARG A 114 14.08 -2.70 -7.48
C ARG A 114 12.61 -2.94 -7.14
N GLU A 115 12.03 -2.11 -6.29
CA GLU A 115 10.62 -2.21 -5.88
C GLU A 115 9.68 -1.94 -7.05
N VAL A 116 9.92 -0.90 -7.83
CA VAL A 116 9.17 -0.59 -9.05
C VAL A 116 9.26 -1.74 -10.05
N HIS A 117 10.48 -2.27 -10.26
CA HIS A 117 10.67 -3.40 -11.17
C HIS A 117 9.85 -4.64 -10.73
N LYS A 118 9.90 -4.99 -9.43
CA LYS A 118 9.13 -6.13 -8.89
C LYS A 118 7.62 -5.92 -9.01
N LEU A 119 7.13 -4.69 -8.78
CA LEU A 119 5.72 -4.37 -8.96
C LEU A 119 5.31 -4.52 -10.44
N ARG A 120 6.10 -3.95 -11.36
CA ARG A 120 5.84 -4.06 -12.81
C ARG A 120 5.85 -5.51 -13.27
N GLN A 121 6.82 -6.30 -12.83
CA GLN A 121 6.86 -7.73 -13.15
C GLN A 121 5.62 -8.45 -12.61
N ALA A 122 5.19 -8.11 -11.38
CA ALA A 122 3.98 -8.68 -10.80
C ALA A 122 2.72 -8.34 -11.62
N MET A 123 2.63 -7.12 -12.13
CA MET A 123 1.52 -6.69 -12.97
C MET A 123 1.56 -7.36 -14.34
N GLU A 124 2.74 -7.48 -14.94
CA GLU A 124 2.94 -8.15 -16.22
C GLU A 124 2.58 -9.65 -16.16
N ASP A 125 3.04 -10.36 -15.13
CA ASP A 125 2.71 -11.77 -14.90
C ASP A 125 1.18 -12.01 -14.81
N GLU A 126 0.42 -11.00 -14.36
CA GLU A 126 -1.03 -11.04 -14.19
C GLU A 126 -1.81 -10.35 -15.32
N GLU A 127 -1.14 -10.00 -16.42
CA GLU A 127 -1.72 -9.31 -17.58
C GLU A 127 -2.43 -7.98 -17.22
N ILE A 128 -1.93 -7.30 -16.19
CA ILE A 128 -2.46 -6.02 -15.70
C ILE A 128 -1.86 -4.90 -16.55
N ASN A 129 -2.67 -4.37 -17.48
CA ASN A 129 -2.28 -3.29 -18.39
C ASN A 129 -2.58 -1.91 -17.75
N GLN A 130 -1.66 -1.43 -16.95
CA GLN A 130 -1.72 -0.10 -16.33
C GLN A 130 -0.44 0.67 -16.69
N THR A 131 -0.60 1.84 -17.30
CA THR A 131 0.53 2.65 -17.80
C THR A 131 1.17 3.50 -16.72
N GLU A 132 0.36 4.07 -15.84
CA GLU A 132 0.83 4.96 -14.78
C GLU A 132 0.92 4.22 -13.46
N ILE A 133 2.01 4.44 -12.73
CA ILE A 133 2.20 3.90 -11.38
C ILE A 133 2.40 5.06 -10.42
N GLY A 134 1.50 5.13 -9.43
CA GLY A 134 1.62 6.02 -8.30
C GLY A 134 2.46 5.42 -7.18
N ASN A 135 3.01 6.28 -6.35
CA ASN A 135 3.76 5.90 -5.16
C ASN A 135 3.19 6.51 -3.88
N ARG A 136 3.42 5.82 -2.76
CA ARG A 136 3.26 6.34 -1.41
C ARG A 136 4.34 5.77 -0.52
N GLN A 137 5.22 6.62 -0.02
CA GLN A 137 6.34 6.23 0.84
C GLN A 137 5.85 5.73 2.20
N HIS A 138 6.48 4.68 2.69
CA HIS A 138 6.24 4.15 4.03
C HIS A 138 6.54 5.21 5.10
N TYR A 139 5.68 5.33 6.12
CA TYR A 139 5.72 6.37 7.15
C TYR A 139 5.69 7.81 6.60
N LEU A 140 5.28 8.03 5.35
CA LEU A 140 5.28 9.33 4.68
C LEU A 140 6.67 10.02 4.70
N HIS A 141 7.74 9.21 4.64
CA HIS A 141 9.10 9.70 4.60
C HIS A 141 9.38 10.44 3.30
N TRP A 142 9.98 11.61 3.45
CA TRP A 142 10.30 12.44 2.30
C TRP A 142 11.51 13.32 2.56
N ARG A 143 12.41 13.40 1.61
CA ARG A 143 13.55 14.31 1.59
C ARG A 143 13.70 14.94 0.22
N THR A 144 13.60 16.27 0.19
CA THR A 144 13.75 17.06 -1.04
C THR A 144 15.23 17.40 -1.27
N PRO A 145 15.78 17.21 -2.48
CA PRO A 145 15.14 16.71 -3.70
C PRO A 145 15.27 15.19 -3.91
N GLU A 146 15.97 14.48 -3.03
CA GLU A 146 16.44 13.11 -3.23
C GLU A 146 15.28 12.13 -3.50
N THR A 147 14.22 12.18 -2.69
CA THR A 147 13.07 11.25 -2.87
C THR A 147 12.42 11.46 -4.23
N ALA A 148 12.17 12.69 -4.62
CA ALA A 148 11.55 12.99 -5.91
C ALA A 148 12.41 12.54 -7.10
N ARG A 149 13.74 12.74 -7.02
CA ARG A 149 14.69 12.24 -8.03
C ARG A 149 14.70 10.72 -8.13
N ASN A 150 14.66 10.03 -6.98
CA ASN A 150 14.63 8.57 -6.94
C ASN A 150 13.34 8.03 -7.58
N LEU A 151 12.19 8.65 -7.31
CA LEU A 151 10.92 8.28 -7.89
C LEU A 151 10.90 8.50 -9.41
N GLU A 152 11.35 9.67 -9.88
CA GLU A 152 11.47 9.95 -11.32
C GLU A 152 12.37 8.93 -12.02
N LYS A 153 13.56 8.65 -11.45
CA LYS A 153 14.51 7.68 -12.01
C LYS A 153 13.94 6.26 -12.05
N ALA A 154 13.15 5.87 -11.04
CA ALA A 154 12.47 4.59 -11.00
C ALA A 154 11.27 4.50 -11.96
N GLY A 155 10.85 5.61 -12.59
CA GLY A 155 9.73 5.66 -13.51
C GLY A 155 8.36 5.64 -12.84
N ILE A 156 8.26 6.27 -11.66
CA ILE A 156 7.00 6.58 -10.98
C ILE A 156 6.39 7.84 -11.61
N ASN A 157 5.09 7.80 -11.88
CA ASN A 157 4.39 8.84 -12.61
C ASN A 157 3.82 9.93 -11.68
N TYR A 158 3.41 9.55 -10.47
CA TYR A 158 2.91 10.48 -9.47
C TYR A 158 3.16 9.98 -8.05
N ASP A 159 3.11 10.87 -7.07
CA ASP A 159 3.31 10.55 -5.66
C ASP A 159 2.22 11.13 -4.76
N THR A 160 1.85 10.37 -3.74
CA THR A 160 0.82 10.73 -2.75
C THR A 160 1.36 10.79 -1.32
N THR A 161 2.69 10.84 -1.16
CA THR A 161 3.36 10.79 0.15
C THR A 161 3.11 12.03 0.98
N LEU A 162 3.09 13.22 0.34
CA LEU A 162 3.12 14.50 1.04
C LEU A 162 1.78 14.89 1.67
N GLY A 163 1.32 14.03 2.59
CA GLY A 163 0.20 14.26 3.49
C GLY A 163 0.65 14.24 4.95
N TYR A 164 -0.26 14.54 5.86
CA TYR A 164 -0.06 14.38 7.31
C TYR A 164 -0.61 13.03 7.77
N ALA A 165 0.04 12.43 8.78
CA ALA A 165 -0.37 11.14 9.34
C ALA A 165 -1.41 11.29 10.46
N ASP A 166 -1.40 12.40 11.19
CA ASP A 166 -2.03 12.61 12.48
C ASP A 166 -3.07 13.76 12.53
N HIS A 167 -3.17 14.55 11.46
CA HIS A 167 -4.14 15.63 11.38
C HIS A 167 -4.56 15.94 9.93
N PRO A 168 -5.75 16.51 9.71
CA PRO A 168 -6.20 16.94 8.39
C PRO A 168 -5.40 18.13 7.89
N GLY A 169 -5.20 18.23 6.58
CA GLY A 169 -4.52 19.34 5.95
C GLY A 169 -3.71 18.94 4.72
N PHE A 170 -3.17 19.95 4.04
CA PHE A 170 -2.35 19.78 2.84
C PHE A 170 -0.91 20.15 3.15
N ARG A 171 -0.04 19.15 3.35
CA ARG A 171 1.37 19.35 3.66
C ARG A 171 2.10 20.20 2.62
N CYS A 172 1.63 20.16 1.37
CA CYS A 172 2.15 20.98 0.26
C CYS A 172 1.37 22.27 0.02
N GLY A 173 0.41 22.62 0.89
CA GLY A 173 -0.39 23.84 0.77
C GLY A 173 -1.48 23.79 -0.31
N THR A 174 -1.68 22.64 -0.97
CA THR A 174 -2.67 22.44 -2.03
C THR A 174 -3.26 21.04 -2.01
N CYS A 175 -4.52 20.91 -2.44
CA CYS A 175 -5.18 19.64 -2.73
C CYS A 175 -5.16 19.28 -4.23
N LEU A 176 -4.60 20.13 -5.07
CA LEU A 176 -4.52 19.90 -6.51
C LEU A 176 -3.19 19.23 -6.87
N PRO A 177 -3.16 18.39 -7.91
CA PRO A 177 -1.91 17.90 -8.47
C PRO A 177 -1.02 19.05 -8.93
N TYR A 178 0.28 18.90 -8.70
CA TYR A 178 1.28 19.85 -9.16
C TYR A 178 2.55 19.12 -9.59
N PRO A 179 3.30 19.65 -10.59
CA PRO A 179 4.55 19.05 -11.00
C PRO A 179 5.60 19.24 -9.89
N MET A 180 6.33 18.16 -9.59
CA MET A 180 7.47 18.24 -8.70
C MET A 180 8.60 19.07 -9.34
N TYR A 181 9.29 19.85 -8.52
CA TYR A 181 10.37 20.71 -8.96
C TYR A 181 11.66 20.42 -8.20
N ASP A 182 12.73 20.17 -8.93
CA ASP A 182 14.06 20.02 -8.36
C ASP A 182 14.69 21.40 -8.14
N ILE A 183 14.72 21.83 -6.89
CA ILE A 183 15.25 23.15 -6.51
C ILE A 183 16.75 23.25 -6.79
N ALA A 184 17.52 22.18 -6.60
CA ALA A 184 18.95 22.18 -6.80
C ALA A 184 19.34 22.25 -8.28
N GLU A 185 18.66 21.49 -9.13
CA GLU A 185 18.85 21.47 -10.58
C GLU A 185 18.05 22.55 -11.30
N ARG A 186 17.15 23.24 -10.60
CA ARG A 186 16.25 24.29 -11.13
C ARG A 186 15.44 23.84 -12.33
N LYS A 187 14.88 22.62 -12.28
CA LYS A 187 14.05 22.05 -13.34
C LYS A 187 12.84 21.30 -12.78
N PRO A 188 11.74 21.22 -13.55
CA PRO A 188 10.65 20.31 -13.21
C PRO A 188 11.14 18.86 -13.34
N LEU A 189 10.62 17.98 -12.46
CA LEU A 189 10.72 16.54 -12.59
C LEU A 189 9.54 16.04 -13.46
N ARG A 190 9.73 14.92 -14.16
CA ARG A 190 8.78 14.39 -15.14
C ARG A 190 8.15 13.10 -14.64
#